data_2469608a7b17f6fc5702073eda116e7e
#
_entry.id   2469608a7b17f6fc5702073eda116e7e
#
_cell.length_a   1.000
_cell.length_b   1.000
_cell.length_c   1.000
_cell.angle_alpha   90.00
_cell.angle_beta   90.00
_cell.angle_gamma   90.00
#
_symmetry.space_group_name_H-M   'P 1'
#
loop_
_entity.id
_entity.type
_entity.pdbx_description
1 polymer ?
#
loop_
_entity_poly.entity_id
_entity_poly.type
_entity_poly.pdbx_seq_one_letter_code
_entity_poly.pdbx_strand_id
1 'polypeptide(L)'
;SDLIWTSSTSAYDAWYNLLTPNERKLLLRTIRDNGKKFYHEYVNHLENRIADNHVWQMTFRILNMAAFATYGELPMASTWVDYCYNEWVSRLPGLNADGGWHNGDSYFQVNLRTLIEVPAFYSRISGFDFFADPWYNNNAFYVIYQQPPFSKSAGQGNSHESKMKPNGTRVGYADALARECNNPWAAAYVRTILQKEPDIMEKTFLGKSGDLTWYRCTTKKVLPKEGHTLAELPMAKVFNETGIGTMNTSLGDIDKNAMLSFRSSSYGSTSHALANQNAFNTFYGGKAIFYSSGHRTGFTDDHCMYSYRNTRAHNSILVNGMTQKIGTEGYGWIPRWYEGEKIAYMVGDASNAYGKVTSPLWLKRGELSGTQYTPEKGWDENKLNMFRRHIIQLGSTGVFVIYDELEGKEAVTWSYLLHTVELPMEIQELTDEVKVTGRNKAGGISVAHLFSSAKTEQAMVDTFFCAPTNWKNVTNAQGKAVKYPNHWHFSSTTVPCKTARFLTVMDTHGDNRPDMQVVRKGNIIQVGDWTIT
;
A
#
# COMPACT_ATOMS: atom_id res chain seq x y z
N SER A 1 -23.79 2.44 12.70
CA SER A 1 -24.15 1.19 13.39
C SER A 1 -22.97 0.56 14.13
N ASP A 2 -21.82 0.46 13.51
CA ASP A 2 -20.63 -0.20 14.10
C ASP A 2 -20.12 0.50 15.36
N LEU A 3 -20.21 1.83 15.40
CA LEU A 3 -19.81 2.61 16.57
C LEU A 3 -20.71 2.33 17.77
N ILE A 4 -22.03 2.30 17.58
CA ILE A 4 -22.99 2.00 18.64
C ILE A 4 -22.76 0.59 19.18
N TRP A 5 -22.57 -0.38 18.31
CA TRP A 5 -22.34 -1.76 18.71
C TRP A 5 -21.01 -1.93 19.48
N THR A 6 -19.94 -1.33 18.96
CA THR A 6 -18.62 -1.33 19.66
C THR A 6 -18.73 -0.68 21.03
N SER A 7 -19.34 0.50 21.12
CA SER A 7 -19.49 1.22 22.37
C SER A 7 -20.37 0.47 23.38
N SER A 8 -21.48 -0.13 22.91
CA SER A 8 -22.36 -0.93 23.77
C SER A 8 -21.64 -2.16 24.33
N THR A 9 -20.85 -2.86 23.50
CA THR A 9 -20.08 -4.04 23.90
C THR A 9 -19.00 -3.66 24.93
N SER A 10 -18.25 -2.59 24.65
CA SER A 10 -17.20 -2.12 25.55
C SER A 10 -17.75 -1.62 26.90
N ALA A 11 -18.88 -0.91 26.86
CA ALA A 11 -19.55 -0.45 28.08
C ALA A 11 -20.10 -1.62 28.90
N TYR A 12 -20.69 -2.61 28.23
CA TYR A 12 -21.22 -3.82 28.88
C TYR A 12 -20.11 -4.59 29.61
N ASP A 13 -18.99 -4.80 28.95
CA ASP A 13 -17.85 -5.53 29.52
C ASP A 13 -17.16 -4.74 30.64
N ALA A 14 -16.75 -3.50 30.37
CA ALA A 14 -15.95 -2.70 31.29
C ALA A 14 -16.71 -2.26 32.56
N TRP A 15 -18.02 -2.00 32.42
CA TRP A 15 -18.84 -1.45 33.51
C TRP A 15 -19.88 -2.44 34.06
N TYR A 16 -19.76 -3.72 33.74
CA TYR A 16 -20.73 -4.76 34.08
C TYR A 16 -21.23 -4.67 35.54
N ASN A 17 -20.31 -4.54 36.50
CA ASN A 17 -20.63 -4.47 37.92
C ASN A 17 -21.20 -3.11 38.37
N LEU A 18 -21.08 -2.07 37.54
CA LEU A 18 -21.57 -0.72 37.83
C LEU A 18 -22.95 -0.45 37.20
N LEU A 19 -23.35 -1.24 36.19
CA LEU A 19 -24.59 -1.09 35.47
C LEU A 19 -25.78 -1.59 36.30
N THR A 20 -26.87 -0.86 36.28
CA THR A 20 -28.16 -1.32 36.83
C THR A 20 -28.71 -2.49 35.98
N PRO A 21 -29.61 -3.31 36.53
CA PRO A 21 -30.24 -4.39 35.77
C PRO A 21 -30.92 -3.92 34.48
N ASN A 22 -31.52 -2.74 34.48
CA ASN A 22 -32.18 -2.18 33.28
C ASN A 22 -31.17 -1.77 32.21
N GLU A 23 -30.06 -1.14 32.59
CA GLU A 23 -28.98 -0.75 31.68
C GLU A 23 -28.32 -1.99 31.07
N ARG A 24 -28.00 -3.02 31.88
CA ARG A 24 -27.50 -4.31 31.39
C ARG A 24 -28.45 -4.91 30.35
N LYS A 25 -29.75 -4.98 30.66
CA LYS A 25 -30.77 -5.51 29.75
C LYS A 25 -30.83 -4.74 28.42
N LEU A 26 -30.71 -3.41 28.48
CA LEU A 26 -30.71 -2.54 27.27
C LEU A 26 -29.46 -2.80 26.41
N LEU A 27 -28.28 -2.79 27.02
CA LEU A 27 -27.01 -3.05 26.31
C LEU A 27 -26.99 -4.45 25.73
N LEU A 28 -27.38 -5.47 26.51
CA LEU A 28 -27.43 -6.87 26.09
C LEU A 28 -28.36 -7.07 24.89
N ARG A 29 -29.53 -6.40 24.87
CA ARG A 29 -30.44 -6.39 23.72
C ARG A 29 -29.77 -5.79 22.50
N THR A 30 -29.11 -4.65 22.64
CA THR A 30 -28.40 -3.96 21.56
C THR A 30 -27.29 -4.83 20.98
N ILE A 31 -26.48 -5.47 21.84
CA ILE A 31 -25.42 -6.38 21.44
C ILE A 31 -25.99 -7.60 20.71
N ARG A 32 -27.03 -8.23 21.26
CA ARG A 32 -27.70 -9.38 20.66
C ARG A 32 -28.24 -9.08 19.26
N ASP A 33 -28.97 -7.98 19.12
CA ASP A 33 -29.70 -7.68 17.89
C ASP A 33 -28.72 -7.29 16.76
N ASN A 34 -27.66 -6.55 17.07
CA ASN A 34 -26.59 -6.28 16.11
C ASN A 34 -25.76 -7.53 15.80
N GLY A 35 -25.39 -8.31 16.81
CA GLY A 35 -24.61 -9.54 16.63
C GLY A 35 -25.34 -10.56 15.74
N LYS A 36 -26.66 -10.79 15.94
CA LYS A 36 -27.47 -11.63 15.06
C LYS A 36 -27.46 -11.15 13.61
N LYS A 37 -27.62 -9.84 13.40
CA LYS A 37 -27.61 -9.25 12.07
C LYS A 37 -26.27 -9.47 11.38
N PHE A 38 -25.16 -9.15 12.04
CA PHE A 38 -23.83 -9.29 11.46
C PHE A 38 -23.46 -10.77 11.24
N TYR A 39 -23.76 -11.65 12.19
CA TYR A 39 -23.55 -13.08 12.01
C TYR A 39 -24.28 -13.62 10.78
N HIS A 40 -25.55 -13.25 10.60
CA HIS A 40 -26.32 -13.62 9.42
C HIS A 40 -25.69 -13.12 8.11
N GLU A 41 -25.23 -11.86 8.10
CA GLU A 41 -24.58 -11.28 6.92
C GLU A 41 -23.26 -12.01 6.59
N TYR A 42 -22.46 -12.38 7.60
CA TYR A 42 -21.20 -13.08 7.38
C TYR A 42 -21.44 -14.46 6.77
N VAL A 43 -22.23 -15.28 7.40
CA VAL A 43 -22.50 -16.65 6.95
C VAL A 43 -23.12 -16.70 5.55
N ASN A 44 -23.99 -15.75 5.21
CA ASN A 44 -24.73 -15.81 3.95
C ASN A 44 -24.14 -14.97 2.81
N HIS A 45 -23.38 -13.93 3.10
CA HIS A 45 -23.00 -12.94 2.08
C HIS A 45 -21.52 -12.55 2.05
N LEU A 46 -20.81 -12.62 3.16
CA LEU A 46 -19.47 -12.05 3.28
C LEU A 46 -18.35 -13.09 3.43
N GLU A 47 -18.70 -14.32 3.75
CA GLU A 47 -17.74 -15.38 4.09
C GLU A 47 -16.65 -15.59 3.03
N ASN A 48 -17.01 -15.51 1.75
CA ASN A 48 -16.06 -15.65 0.64
C ASN A 48 -15.22 -14.38 0.34
N ARG A 49 -15.42 -13.28 1.08
CA ARG A 49 -14.74 -11.99 0.85
C ARG A 49 -13.90 -11.55 2.05
N ILE A 50 -13.70 -12.41 2.96
CA ILE A 50 -13.21 -12.14 4.30
C ILE A 50 -11.80 -11.57 4.32
N ALA A 51 -10.87 -12.18 3.60
CA ALA A 51 -9.47 -11.79 3.64
C ALA A 51 -9.20 -10.39 3.04
N ASP A 52 -10.03 -9.97 2.09
CA ASP A 52 -9.83 -8.74 1.32
C ASP A 52 -10.65 -7.55 1.81
N ASN A 53 -11.63 -7.77 2.67
CA ASN A 53 -12.61 -6.76 3.00
C ASN A 53 -12.35 -6.16 4.39
N HIS A 54 -11.82 -4.94 4.43
CA HIS A 54 -11.58 -4.21 5.69
C HIS A 54 -12.85 -4.03 6.53
N VAL A 55 -14.02 -3.88 5.92
CA VAL A 55 -15.31 -3.76 6.65
C VAL A 55 -15.59 -5.07 7.39
N TRP A 56 -15.34 -6.21 6.74
CA TRP A 56 -15.48 -7.50 7.38
C TRP A 56 -14.52 -7.64 8.57
N GLN A 57 -13.24 -7.34 8.41
CA GLN A 57 -12.27 -7.48 9.50
C GLN A 57 -12.61 -6.61 10.71
N MET A 58 -13.09 -5.39 10.49
CA MET A 58 -13.52 -4.50 11.58
C MET A 58 -14.74 -5.06 12.31
N THR A 59 -15.77 -5.48 11.60
CA THR A 59 -17.00 -6.00 12.19
C THR A 59 -16.82 -7.39 12.77
N PHE A 60 -15.95 -8.21 12.20
CA PHE A 60 -15.53 -9.49 12.74
C PHE A 60 -14.90 -9.37 14.14
N ARG A 61 -13.97 -8.41 14.32
CA ARG A 61 -13.42 -8.11 15.63
C ARG A 61 -14.51 -7.73 16.64
N ILE A 62 -15.48 -6.91 16.22
CA ILE A 62 -16.58 -6.49 17.09
C ILE A 62 -17.46 -7.68 17.46
N LEU A 63 -17.73 -8.60 16.53
CA LEU A 63 -18.47 -9.83 16.80
C LEU A 63 -17.73 -10.72 17.82
N ASN A 64 -16.40 -10.86 17.69
CA ASN A 64 -15.58 -11.53 18.67
C ASN A 64 -15.71 -10.91 20.07
N MET A 65 -15.55 -9.59 20.19
CA MET A 65 -15.70 -8.87 21.46
C MET A 65 -17.10 -9.10 22.05
N ALA A 66 -18.14 -8.98 21.22
CA ALA A 66 -19.53 -9.20 21.64
C ALA A 66 -19.77 -10.63 22.15
N ALA A 67 -19.21 -11.61 21.44
CA ALA A 67 -19.32 -13.02 21.81
C ALA A 67 -18.68 -13.31 23.17
N PHE A 68 -17.47 -12.81 23.40
CA PHE A 68 -16.78 -12.99 24.69
C PHE A 68 -17.44 -12.22 25.83
N ALA A 69 -17.81 -10.94 25.60
CA ALA A 69 -18.45 -10.11 26.62
C ALA A 69 -19.81 -10.65 27.10
N THR A 70 -20.48 -11.42 26.27
CA THR A 70 -21.82 -11.96 26.56
C THR A 70 -21.86 -13.49 26.67
N TYR A 71 -20.68 -14.13 26.74
CA TYR A 71 -20.58 -15.57 26.87
C TYR A 71 -21.23 -16.06 28.17
N GLY A 72 -22.12 -17.02 28.06
CA GLY A 72 -22.90 -17.53 29.19
C GLY A 72 -24.21 -16.76 29.47
N GLU A 73 -24.40 -15.57 28.91
CA GLU A 73 -25.63 -14.78 29.08
C GLU A 73 -26.51 -14.79 27.83
N LEU A 74 -25.90 -14.71 26.65
CA LEU A 74 -26.61 -14.88 25.38
C LEU A 74 -26.44 -16.30 24.83
N PRO A 75 -27.54 -17.04 24.58
CA PRO A 75 -27.43 -18.42 24.06
C PRO A 75 -26.64 -18.55 22.75
N MET A 76 -26.64 -17.49 21.90
CA MET A 76 -25.92 -17.50 20.64
C MET A 76 -24.44 -17.11 20.74
N ALA A 77 -23.97 -16.64 21.89
CA ALA A 77 -22.60 -16.17 22.04
C ALA A 77 -21.58 -17.29 21.79
N SER A 78 -21.86 -18.54 22.23
CA SER A 78 -21.00 -19.70 21.93
C SER A 78 -20.90 -19.95 20.43
N THR A 79 -22.00 -19.90 19.69
CA THR A 79 -21.99 -20.05 18.23
C THR A 79 -21.15 -18.96 17.55
N TRP A 80 -21.20 -17.73 18.05
CA TRP A 80 -20.38 -16.64 17.54
C TRP A 80 -18.88 -16.84 17.83
N VAL A 81 -18.54 -17.35 19.01
CA VAL A 81 -17.15 -17.71 19.35
C VAL A 81 -16.65 -18.79 18.41
N ASP A 82 -17.39 -19.88 18.25
CA ASP A 82 -17.00 -20.99 17.38
C ASP A 82 -16.83 -20.55 15.93
N TYR A 83 -17.77 -19.77 15.41
CA TYR A 83 -17.69 -19.20 14.06
C TYR A 83 -16.43 -18.34 13.89
N CYS A 84 -16.24 -17.39 14.78
CA CYS A 84 -15.11 -16.47 14.70
C CYS A 84 -13.76 -17.19 14.86
N TYR A 85 -13.68 -18.19 15.72
CA TYR A 85 -12.48 -18.99 15.89
C TYR A 85 -12.15 -19.77 14.60
N ASN A 86 -13.11 -20.46 14.05
CA ASN A 86 -12.92 -21.24 12.82
C ASN A 86 -12.54 -20.37 11.63
N GLU A 87 -13.18 -19.19 11.48
CA GLU A 87 -12.82 -18.24 10.44
C GLU A 87 -11.40 -17.70 10.64
N TRP A 88 -11.00 -17.41 11.87
CA TRP A 88 -9.64 -16.96 12.16
C TRP A 88 -8.60 -18.02 11.81
N VAL A 89 -8.79 -19.24 12.27
CA VAL A 89 -7.86 -20.36 12.04
C VAL A 89 -7.75 -20.71 10.55
N SER A 90 -8.86 -20.66 9.80
CA SER A 90 -8.87 -21.07 8.39
C SER A 90 -8.39 -20.01 7.40
N ARG A 91 -8.40 -18.72 7.75
CA ARG A 91 -8.24 -17.65 6.78
C ARG A 91 -7.25 -16.56 7.14
N LEU A 92 -6.80 -16.46 8.35
CA LEU A 92 -6.01 -15.35 8.85
C LEU A 92 -4.69 -15.80 9.51
N PRO A 93 -3.76 -14.88 9.69
CA PRO A 93 -3.81 -13.43 9.42
C PRO A 93 -3.57 -13.07 7.98
N GLY A 94 -2.80 -13.81 7.24
CA GLY A 94 -2.43 -13.53 5.89
C GLY A 94 -2.57 -14.75 4.99
N LEU A 95 -2.74 -14.49 3.73
CA LEU A 95 -2.77 -15.53 2.69
C LEU A 95 -1.35 -15.97 2.29
N ASN A 96 -0.31 -15.38 2.91
CA ASN A 96 1.09 -15.59 2.59
C ASN A 96 1.96 -15.48 3.84
N ALA A 97 3.13 -16.11 3.81
CA ALA A 97 4.08 -16.08 4.93
C ALA A 97 5.04 -14.88 4.87
N ASP A 98 5.06 -14.10 3.81
CA ASP A 98 6.01 -13.00 3.62
C ASP A 98 5.71 -11.77 4.49
N GLY A 99 4.55 -11.73 5.12
CA GLY A 99 4.13 -10.63 6.00
C GLY A 99 3.58 -9.40 5.26
N GLY A 100 3.49 -9.43 3.94
CA GLY A 100 2.98 -8.33 3.15
C GLY A 100 1.46 -8.14 3.26
N TRP A 101 0.98 -7.00 2.79
CA TRP A 101 -0.45 -6.68 2.70
C TRP A 101 -0.80 -6.14 1.31
N HIS A 102 -1.67 -6.83 0.60
CA HIS A 102 -1.96 -6.58 -0.82
C HIS A 102 -2.83 -5.35 -1.10
N ASN A 103 -3.59 -4.90 -0.11
CA ASN A 103 -4.67 -3.92 -0.27
C ASN A 103 -4.21 -2.45 -0.14
N GLY A 104 -2.90 -2.26 0.00
CA GLY A 104 -2.27 -0.97 0.20
C GLY A 104 -2.18 -0.54 1.66
N ASP A 105 -1.20 0.31 1.94
CA ASP A 105 -0.80 0.70 3.30
C ASP A 105 -1.93 1.42 4.07
N SER A 106 -2.71 2.26 3.40
CA SER A 106 -3.81 2.98 4.05
C SER A 106 -4.89 2.05 4.58
N TYR A 107 -5.25 1.03 3.79
CA TYR A 107 -6.28 0.05 4.18
C TYR A 107 -5.72 -1.07 5.05
N PHE A 108 -4.42 -1.32 5.02
CA PHE A 108 -3.74 -2.08 6.04
C PHE A 108 -3.99 -1.49 7.43
N GLN A 109 -3.80 -0.18 7.59
CA GLN A 109 -3.97 0.51 8.87
C GLN A 109 -5.41 0.41 9.44
N VAL A 110 -6.42 0.20 8.62
CA VAL A 110 -7.81 0.00 9.08
C VAL A 110 -7.98 -1.32 9.82
N ASN A 111 -7.14 -2.31 9.53
CA ASN A 111 -7.24 -3.67 10.07
C ASN A 111 -6.35 -3.94 11.30
N LEU A 112 -5.49 -3.01 11.67
CA LEU A 112 -4.44 -3.23 12.69
C LEU A 112 -5.00 -3.72 14.04
N ARG A 113 -6.15 -3.19 14.49
CA ARG A 113 -6.80 -3.69 15.71
C ARG A 113 -7.22 -5.15 15.61
N THR A 114 -7.83 -5.52 14.50
CA THR A 114 -8.29 -6.91 14.28
C THR A 114 -7.10 -7.87 14.28
N LEU A 115 -6.00 -7.48 13.62
CA LEU A 115 -4.79 -8.28 13.51
C LEU A 115 -4.07 -8.49 14.85
N ILE A 116 -4.31 -7.66 15.85
CA ILE A 116 -3.73 -7.82 17.20
C ILE A 116 -4.74 -8.35 18.20
N GLU A 117 -5.92 -7.75 18.29
CA GLU A 117 -6.88 -8.05 19.37
C GLU A 117 -7.45 -9.46 19.23
N VAL A 118 -7.80 -9.90 18.01
CA VAL A 118 -8.39 -11.23 17.80
C VAL A 118 -7.42 -12.35 18.16
N PRO A 119 -6.18 -12.41 17.62
CA PRO A 119 -5.24 -13.45 18.04
C PRO A 119 -4.86 -13.35 19.52
N ALA A 120 -4.80 -12.13 20.09
CA ALA A 120 -4.54 -11.98 21.52
C ALA A 120 -5.64 -12.59 22.39
N PHE A 121 -6.92 -12.45 22.01
CA PHE A 121 -8.03 -13.12 22.69
C PHE A 121 -7.88 -14.64 22.62
N TYR A 122 -7.70 -15.18 21.43
CA TYR A 122 -7.63 -16.63 21.24
C TYR A 122 -6.38 -17.24 21.87
N SER A 123 -5.24 -16.57 21.80
CA SER A 123 -4.01 -17.04 22.45
C SER A 123 -4.18 -17.17 23.97
N ARG A 124 -4.87 -16.19 24.59
CA ARG A 124 -5.11 -16.22 26.04
C ARG A 124 -6.08 -17.34 26.47
N ILE A 125 -7.05 -17.67 25.64
CA ILE A 125 -8.08 -18.65 25.96
C ILE A 125 -7.61 -20.07 25.67
N SER A 126 -7.01 -20.27 24.50
CA SER A 126 -6.57 -21.60 24.05
C SER A 126 -5.22 -22.04 24.61
N GLY A 127 -4.37 -21.07 25.03
CA GLY A 127 -2.97 -21.31 25.35
C GLY A 127 -2.08 -21.54 24.11
N PHE A 128 -2.64 -21.47 22.90
CA PHE A 128 -1.88 -21.52 21.66
C PHE A 128 -1.41 -20.12 21.24
N ASP A 129 -0.14 -19.98 20.91
CA ASP A 129 0.40 -18.68 20.47
C ASP A 129 0.12 -18.42 18.99
N PHE A 130 -0.95 -17.70 18.69
CA PHE A 130 -1.32 -17.32 17.32
C PHE A 130 -0.35 -16.31 16.69
N PHE A 131 0.49 -15.64 17.47
CA PHE A 131 1.55 -14.76 16.95
C PHE A 131 2.82 -15.50 16.53
N ALA A 132 2.89 -16.83 16.79
CA ALA A 132 3.95 -17.69 16.28
C ALA A 132 3.86 -17.90 14.74
N ASP A 133 2.74 -17.53 14.10
CA ASP A 133 2.64 -17.55 12.65
C ASP A 133 3.71 -16.62 12.04
N PRO A 134 4.53 -17.13 11.08
CA PRO A 134 5.61 -16.35 10.45
C PRO A 134 5.16 -15.00 9.87
N TRP A 135 3.92 -14.91 9.43
CA TRP A 135 3.35 -13.67 8.91
C TRP A 135 3.53 -12.49 9.88
N TYR A 136 3.30 -12.68 11.18
CA TYR A 136 3.39 -11.60 12.18
C TYR A 136 4.81 -11.05 12.31
N ASN A 137 5.81 -11.92 12.43
CA ASN A 137 7.19 -11.47 12.51
C ASN A 137 7.63 -10.77 11.21
N ASN A 138 7.23 -11.30 10.06
CA ASN A 138 7.54 -10.71 8.75
C ASN A 138 6.75 -9.42 8.50
N ASN A 139 5.53 -9.31 9.03
CA ASN A 139 4.74 -8.09 8.94
C ASN A 139 5.37 -6.90 9.69
N ALA A 140 6.19 -7.14 10.71
CA ALA A 140 6.99 -6.09 11.34
C ALA A 140 7.92 -5.41 10.32
N PHE A 141 8.53 -6.18 9.43
CA PHE A 141 9.36 -5.62 8.34
C PHE A 141 8.51 -4.91 7.29
N TYR A 142 7.30 -5.41 6.97
CA TYR A 142 6.37 -4.69 6.11
C TYR A 142 6.05 -3.29 6.68
N VAL A 143 5.79 -3.20 7.98
CA VAL A 143 5.54 -1.90 8.65
C VAL A 143 6.72 -0.95 8.48
N ILE A 144 7.95 -1.43 8.66
CA ILE A 144 9.18 -0.61 8.57
C ILE A 144 9.46 -0.16 7.14
N TYR A 145 9.46 -1.10 6.19
CA TYR A 145 9.90 -0.82 4.81
C TYR A 145 8.84 -0.10 3.97
N GLN A 146 7.53 -0.30 4.26
CA GLN A 146 6.48 0.41 3.54
C GLN A 146 6.25 1.84 4.04
N GLN A 147 6.66 2.14 5.25
CA GLN A 147 6.64 3.50 5.77
C GLN A 147 7.72 3.68 6.84
N PRO A 148 8.97 3.94 6.46
CA PRO A 148 10.05 4.23 7.40
C PRO A 148 9.69 5.36 8.39
N PRO A 149 10.36 5.48 9.54
CA PRO A 149 10.11 6.57 10.48
C PRO A 149 10.11 7.93 9.77
N PHE A 150 9.08 8.73 10.04
CA PHE A 150 8.87 10.08 9.47
C PHE A 150 8.68 10.14 7.94
N SER A 151 8.67 8.99 7.24
CA SER A 151 8.48 8.93 5.79
C SER A 151 7.01 8.91 5.39
N LYS A 152 6.72 9.45 4.20
CA LYS A 152 5.49 9.17 3.46
C LYS A 152 5.43 7.66 3.14
N SER A 153 4.21 7.11 3.07
CA SER A 153 4.04 5.69 2.71
C SER A 153 4.50 5.39 1.28
N ALA A 154 4.86 4.14 1.03
CA ALA A 154 5.38 3.65 -0.24
C ALA A 154 4.47 3.91 -1.47
N GLY A 155 3.24 4.39 -1.26
CA GLY A 155 2.37 4.89 -2.33
C GLY A 155 1.51 3.82 -2.99
N GLN A 156 1.16 2.79 -2.25
CA GLN A 156 0.39 1.67 -2.77
C GLN A 156 -1.02 1.64 -2.17
N GLY A 157 -2.03 1.44 -3.03
CA GLY A 157 -3.42 1.38 -2.67
C GLY A 157 -4.10 2.74 -2.43
N ASN A 158 -5.41 2.72 -2.28
CA ASN A 158 -6.23 3.92 -2.09
C ASN A 158 -5.81 4.73 -0.86
N SER A 159 -5.91 6.05 -0.96
CA SER A 159 -5.57 7.04 0.07
C SER A 159 -4.08 7.11 0.42
N HIS A 160 -3.19 6.60 -0.46
CA HIS A 160 -1.74 6.72 -0.31
C HIS A 160 -1.29 8.18 -0.22
N GLU A 161 -1.96 9.08 -0.91
CA GLU A 161 -1.64 10.50 -0.95
C GLU A 161 -1.71 11.17 0.43
N SER A 162 -2.55 10.66 1.32
CA SER A 162 -2.77 11.22 2.67
C SER A 162 -1.83 10.68 3.75
N LYS A 163 -1.02 9.64 3.45
CA LYS A 163 -0.15 8.97 4.42
C LYS A 163 1.25 9.59 4.46
N MET A 164 1.33 10.81 4.97
CA MET A 164 2.54 11.64 4.94
C MET A 164 3.64 11.22 5.92
N LYS A 165 3.28 10.57 7.04
CA LYS A 165 4.19 9.99 8.03
C LYS A 165 3.46 8.92 8.86
N PRO A 166 4.18 8.04 9.57
CA PRO A 166 3.57 7.13 10.53
C PRO A 166 2.71 7.89 11.55
N ASN A 167 1.55 7.34 11.86
CA ASN A 167 0.64 7.86 12.88
C ASN A 167 0.62 6.96 14.12
N GLY A 168 -0.05 7.39 15.19
CA GLY A 168 -0.14 6.65 16.45
C GLY A 168 -0.69 5.24 16.31
N THR A 169 -1.61 5.01 15.37
CA THR A 169 -2.14 3.70 15.02
C THR A 169 -1.06 2.74 14.53
N ARG A 170 -0.22 3.20 13.60
CA ARG A 170 0.88 2.40 13.04
C ARG A 170 1.97 2.13 14.06
N VAL A 171 2.31 3.14 14.86
CA VAL A 171 3.33 3.00 15.92
C VAL A 171 2.85 2.05 17.01
N GLY A 172 1.59 2.15 17.45
CA GLY A 172 0.99 1.22 18.41
C GLY A 172 0.92 -0.22 17.90
N TYR A 173 0.71 -0.41 16.59
CA TYR A 173 0.74 -1.72 15.98
C TYR A 173 2.18 -2.29 15.93
N ALA A 174 3.16 -1.48 15.56
CA ALA A 174 4.57 -1.88 15.60
C ALA A 174 5.02 -2.23 17.03
N ASP A 175 4.56 -1.49 18.04
CA ASP A 175 4.80 -1.80 19.46
C ASP A 175 4.21 -3.18 19.83
N ALA A 176 2.98 -3.47 19.39
CA ALA A 176 2.36 -4.77 19.63
C ALA A 176 3.14 -5.91 18.95
N LEU A 177 3.53 -5.76 17.70
CA LEU A 177 4.35 -6.76 16.99
C LEU A 177 5.71 -6.97 17.65
N ALA A 178 6.36 -5.87 18.10
CA ALA A 178 7.63 -5.95 18.81
C ALA A 178 7.51 -6.81 20.08
N ARG A 179 6.42 -6.67 20.82
CA ARG A 179 6.16 -7.44 22.04
C ARG A 179 5.76 -8.88 21.76
N GLU A 180 4.82 -9.09 20.84
CA GLU A 180 4.28 -10.43 20.55
C GLU A 180 5.32 -11.34 19.88
N CYS A 181 6.06 -10.82 18.90
CA CYS A 181 7.06 -11.56 18.14
C CYS A 181 8.49 -11.44 18.72
N ASN A 182 8.67 -10.71 19.82
CA ASN A 182 9.99 -10.36 20.35
C ASN A 182 10.92 -9.75 19.27
N ASN A 183 10.36 -8.89 18.40
CA ASN A 183 11.05 -8.34 17.24
C ASN A 183 11.81 -7.05 17.61
N PRO A 184 13.17 -7.07 17.61
CA PRO A 184 13.97 -5.93 18.05
C PRO A 184 13.94 -4.75 17.07
N TRP A 185 13.75 -4.99 15.77
CA TRP A 185 13.69 -3.92 14.76
C TRP A 185 12.35 -3.19 14.79
N ALA A 186 11.25 -3.90 15.02
CA ALA A 186 9.96 -3.25 15.31
C ALA A 186 10.05 -2.37 16.57
N ALA A 187 10.76 -2.84 17.60
CA ALA A 187 11.04 -2.04 18.80
C ALA A 187 11.92 -0.82 18.48
N ALA A 188 12.95 -0.96 17.64
CA ALA A 188 13.78 0.14 17.17
C ALA A 188 12.97 1.18 16.37
N TYR A 189 12.07 0.73 15.49
CA TYR A 189 11.15 1.60 14.76
C TYR A 189 10.29 2.45 15.71
N VAL A 190 9.69 1.83 16.71
CA VAL A 190 8.87 2.52 17.72
C VAL A 190 9.72 3.54 18.49
N ARG A 191 10.89 3.16 18.99
CA ARG A 191 11.77 4.07 19.75
C ARG A 191 12.23 5.26 18.92
N THR A 192 12.62 5.02 17.65
CA THR A 192 13.03 6.10 16.74
C THR A 192 11.93 7.15 16.60
N ILE A 193 10.68 6.74 16.49
CA ILE A 193 9.56 7.68 16.36
C ILE A 193 9.28 8.37 17.71
N LEU A 194 9.26 7.62 18.81
CA LEU A 194 8.98 8.18 20.14
C LEU A 194 10.04 9.18 20.61
N GLN A 195 11.28 9.11 20.14
CA GLN A 195 12.31 10.13 20.41
C GLN A 195 11.90 11.54 19.96
N LYS A 196 11.20 11.65 18.83
CA LYS A 196 10.74 12.95 18.28
C LYS A 196 9.26 13.23 18.60
N GLU A 197 8.46 12.20 18.75
CA GLU A 197 7.00 12.28 18.99
C GLU A 197 6.58 11.36 20.15
N PRO A 198 6.95 11.68 21.40
CA PRO A 198 6.74 10.78 22.55
C PRO A 198 5.27 10.43 22.80
N ASP A 199 4.34 11.34 22.50
CA ASP A 199 2.90 11.16 22.78
C ASP A 199 2.13 10.65 21.54
N ILE A 200 2.82 10.17 20.49
CA ILE A 200 2.14 9.86 19.23
C ILE A 200 1.07 8.76 19.37
N MET A 201 1.30 7.76 20.21
CA MET A 201 0.34 6.69 20.44
C MET A 201 -0.85 7.14 21.31
N GLU A 202 -0.66 8.14 22.17
CA GLU A 202 -1.70 8.68 23.03
C GLU A 202 -2.65 9.64 22.29
N LYS A 203 -2.20 10.21 21.18
CA LYS A 203 -3.01 11.05 20.29
C LYS A 203 -3.99 10.26 19.43
N THR A 204 -3.97 8.94 19.53
CA THR A 204 -4.91 8.09 18.81
C THR A 204 -6.29 8.18 19.46
N PHE A 205 -7.28 8.60 18.69
CA PHE A 205 -8.65 8.78 19.21
C PHE A 205 -9.30 7.44 19.53
N LEU A 206 -9.84 7.30 20.73
CA LEU A 206 -10.58 6.13 21.20
C LEU A 206 -11.72 5.78 20.22
N GLY A 207 -11.85 4.50 19.91
CA GLY A 207 -12.88 3.98 19.00
C GLY A 207 -12.53 4.06 17.52
N LYS A 208 -11.42 4.65 17.11
CA LYS A 208 -10.93 4.54 15.74
C LYS A 208 -10.28 3.18 15.50
N SER A 209 -10.29 2.74 14.25
CA SER A 209 -9.83 1.42 13.81
C SER A 209 -8.37 1.11 14.11
N GLY A 210 -7.60 1.91 14.67
CA GLY A 210 -6.21 1.62 15.01
C GLY A 210 -5.87 1.78 16.47
N ASP A 211 -6.85 2.12 17.29
CA ASP A 211 -6.63 2.24 18.72
C ASP A 211 -6.42 0.87 19.36
N LEU A 212 -5.22 0.62 19.85
CA LEU A 212 -4.81 -0.61 20.56
C LEU A 212 -4.78 -0.42 22.08
N THR A 213 -5.53 0.54 22.63
CA THR A 213 -5.56 0.85 24.07
C THR A 213 -5.84 -0.40 24.91
N TRP A 214 -6.85 -1.20 24.55
CA TRP A 214 -7.15 -2.45 25.25
C TRP A 214 -5.93 -3.37 25.30
N TYR A 215 -5.27 -3.61 24.17
CA TYR A 215 -4.07 -4.44 24.10
C TYR A 215 -2.95 -3.89 25.00
N ARG A 216 -2.65 -2.59 24.88
CA ARG A 216 -1.58 -1.96 25.65
C ARG A 216 -1.84 -2.00 27.17
N CYS A 217 -3.09 -1.82 27.58
CA CYS A 217 -3.47 -1.88 29.00
C CYS A 217 -3.49 -3.30 29.57
N THR A 218 -3.62 -4.33 28.73
CA THR A 218 -3.80 -5.70 29.19
C THR A 218 -2.63 -6.63 28.91
N THR A 219 -1.70 -6.26 28.03
CA THR A 219 -0.53 -7.09 27.71
C THR A 219 0.45 -7.10 28.89
N LYS A 220 1.02 -8.28 29.15
CA LYS A 220 2.13 -8.48 30.09
C LYS A 220 3.48 -8.61 29.39
N LYS A 221 3.47 -8.69 28.04
CA LYS A 221 4.70 -8.80 27.25
C LYS A 221 5.41 -7.46 27.21
N VAL A 222 6.72 -7.48 27.34
CA VAL A 222 7.58 -6.29 27.40
C VAL A 222 8.19 -6.02 26.02
N LEU A 223 8.48 -4.75 25.79
CA LEU A 223 9.20 -4.36 24.57
C LEU A 223 10.63 -4.93 24.61
N PRO A 224 11.15 -5.52 23.52
CA PRO A 224 12.55 -5.98 23.45
C PRO A 224 13.52 -4.89 23.88
N LYS A 225 14.61 -5.30 24.55
CA LYS A 225 15.64 -4.37 25.01
C LYS A 225 16.27 -3.59 23.86
N GLU A 226 16.88 -2.45 24.15
CA GLU A 226 17.69 -1.70 23.20
C GLU A 226 18.92 -2.53 22.79
N GLY A 227 19.44 -2.25 21.61
CA GLY A 227 20.60 -2.95 21.07
C GLY A 227 20.61 -3.09 19.55
N HIS A 228 19.46 -2.80 18.91
CA HIS A 228 19.34 -2.81 17.46
C HIS A 228 18.89 -1.47 16.90
N THR A 229 19.35 -1.14 15.70
CA THR A 229 18.99 0.06 14.96
C THR A 229 18.48 -0.30 13.57
N LEU A 230 17.68 0.57 12.97
CA LEU A 230 17.19 0.34 11.60
C LEU A 230 18.30 0.37 10.55
N ALA A 231 19.48 0.93 10.89
CA ALA A 231 20.66 0.93 10.01
C ALA A 231 21.24 -0.47 9.77
N GLU A 232 20.92 -1.44 10.62
CA GLU A 232 21.38 -2.84 10.50
C GLU A 232 20.53 -3.64 9.51
N LEU A 233 19.37 -3.12 9.11
CA LEU A 233 18.48 -3.80 8.19
C LEU A 233 19.01 -3.76 6.75
N PRO A 234 18.77 -4.81 5.94
CA PRO A 234 19.09 -4.80 4.52
C PRO A 234 18.57 -3.56 3.79
N MET A 235 19.29 -3.11 2.79
CA MET A 235 18.87 -1.96 1.96
C MET A 235 17.56 -2.22 1.21
N ALA A 236 17.27 -3.47 0.87
CA ALA A 236 16.05 -3.84 0.18
C ALA A 236 15.26 -4.88 0.97
N LYS A 237 13.94 -4.83 0.81
CA LYS A 237 13.02 -5.87 1.28
C LYS A 237 11.97 -6.14 0.25
N VAL A 238 11.80 -7.41 -0.09
CA VAL A 238 10.80 -7.88 -1.05
C VAL A 238 9.83 -8.83 -0.35
N PHE A 239 8.55 -8.53 -0.50
CA PHE A 239 7.41 -9.35 -0.10
C PHE A 239 6.88 -9.98 -1.40
N ASN A 240 7.53 -11.06 -1.84
CA ASN A 240 7.33 -11.61 -3.18
C ASN A 240 5.97 -12.27 -3.38
N GLU A 241 5.39 -12.87 -2.35
CA GLU A 241 4.04 -13.46 -2.41
C GLU A 241 2.97 -12.37 -2.51
N THR A 242 3.17 -11.27 -1.79
CA THR A 242 2.31 -10.08 -1.90
C THR A 242 2.59 -9.28 -3.17
N GLY A 243 3.80 -9.36 -3.70
CA GLY A 243 4.24 -8.63 -4.90
C GLY A 243 4.57 -7.17 -4.64
N ILE A 244 5.31 -6.89 -3.57
CA ILE A 244 5.70 -5.54 -3.14
C ILE A 244 7.17 -5.56 -2.74
N GLY A 245 7.91 -4.50 -3.10
CA GLY A 245 9.29 -4.34 -2.66
C GLY A 245 9.65 -2.89 -2.44
N THR A 246 10.64 -2.66 -1.59
CA THR A 246 11.28 -1.34 -1.41
C THR A 246 12.78 -1.48 -1.36
N MET A 247 13.46 -0.49 -1.89
CA MET A 247 14.91 -0.30 -1.85
C MET A 247 15.20 1.02 -1.17
N ASN A 248 16.18 1.04 -0.27
CA ASN A 248 16.53 2.18 0.58
C ASN A 248 18.04 2.37 0.60
N THR A 249 18.52 3.59 0.70
CA THR A 249 19.95 3.86 0.89
C THR A 249 20.32 3.95 2.36
N SER A 250 19.38 4.35 3.23
CA SER A 250 19.62 4.51 4.68
C SER A 250 18.32 4.47 5.48
N LEU A 251 17.93 3.32 5.98
CA LEU A 251 16.78 3.19 6.89
C LEU A 251 17.02 3.83 8.27
N GLY A 252 18.28 3.94 8.67
CA GLY A 252 18.68 4.55 9.96
C GLY A 252 18.71 6.07 9.95
N ASP A 253 18.78 6.71 8.77
CA ASP A 253 18.83 8.16 8.60
C ASP A 253 17.87 8.59 7.47
N ILE A 254 16.63 8.90 7.85
CA ILE A 254 15.58 9.22 6.87
C ILE A 254 15.90 10.49 6.06
N ASP A 255 16.60 11.45 6.65
CA ASP A 255 16.91 12.72 5.99
C ASP A 255 17.89 12.55 4.81
N LYS A 256 18.63 11.43 4.79
CA LYS A 256 19.54 11.03 3.71
C LYS A 256 19.03 9.84 2.90
N ASN A 257 17.87 9.29 3.24
CA ASN A 257 17.37 8.09 2.60
C ASN A 257 16.77 8.39 1.22
N ALA A 258 17.39 7.87 0.17
CA ALA A 258 16.75 7.68 -1.12
C ALA A 258 16.02 6.34 -1.10
N MET A 259 14.72 6.32 -1.42
CA MET A 259 13.91 5.11 -1.45
C MET A 259 13.25 4.96 -2.81
N LEU A 260 13.17 3.72 -3.31
CA LEU A 260 12.30 3.32 -4.40
C LEU A 260 11.34 2.25 -3.89
N SER A 261 10.05 2.45 -4.11
CA SER A 261 9.03 1.42 -3.89
C SER A 261 8.52 0.84 -5.21
N PHE A 262 8.15 -0.43 -5.20
CA PHE A 262 7.72 -1.17 -6.38
C PHE A 262 6.55 -2.10 -6.07
N ARG A 263 5.66 -2.29 -7.05
CA ARG A 263 4.55 -3.23 -6.93
C ARG A 263 4.33 -4.02 -8.23
N SER A 264 4.30 -5.34 -8.10
CA SER A 264 3.82 -6.30 -9.10
C SER A 264 3.17 -7.46 -8.35
N SER A 265 1.85 -7.41 -8.17
CA SER A 265 1.15 -8.19 -7.16
C SER A 265 0.23 -9.24 -7.78
N SER A 266 0.31 -10.48 -7.25
CA SER A 266 -0.57 -11.60 -7.60
C SER A 266 -2.04 -11.35 -7.23
N TYR A 267 -2.30 -10.42 -6.33
CA TYR A 267 -3.65 -10.01 -5.93
C TYR A 267 -4.32 -9.01 -6.89
N GLY A 268 -3.67 -8.67 -8.00
CA GLY A 268 -4.22 -7.74 -8.99
C GLY A 268 -4.52 -6.36 -8.41
N SER A 269 -5.66 -5.79 -8.78
CA SER A 269 -6.19 -4.51 -8.27
C SER A 269 -7.53 -4.73 -7.56
N THR A 270 -7.59 -5.75 -6.69
CA THR A 270 -8.78 -6.06 -5.90
C THR A 270 -9.01 -5.02 -4.79
N SER A 271 -10.25 -4.87 -4.36
CA SER A 271 -10.67 -4.00 -3.25
C SER A 271 -10.07 -2.58 -3.36
N HIS A 272 -9.13 -2.22 -2.52
CA HIS A 272 -8.48 -0.91 -2.47
C HIS A 272 -7.09 -0.86 -3.13
N ALA A 273 -6.61 -1.96 -3.67
CA ALA A 273 -5.45 -1.95 -4.55
C ALA A 273 -5.74 -1.21 -5.86
N LEU A 274 -4.72 -0.72 -6.53
CA LEU A 274 -4.80 0.09 -7.74
C LEU A 274 -4.34 -0.72 -8.96
N ALA A 275 -4.70 -0.29 -10.16
CA ALA A 275 -4.23 -0.90 -11.41
C ALA A 275 -2.81 -0.38 -11.74
N ASN A 276 -1.85 -0.78 -10.92
CA ASN A 276 -0.47 -0.26 -10.90
C ASN A 276 0.59 -1.35 -10.85
N GLN A 277 0.38 -2.45 -11.59
CA GLN A 277 1.40 -3.48 -11.72
C GLN A 277 2.65 -2.92 -12.41
N ASN A 278 3.81 -3.34 -11.95
CA ASN A 278 5.11 -2.82 -12.37
C ASN A 278 5.26 -1.30 -12.21
N ALA A 279 4.50 -0.67 -11.31
CA ALA A 279 4.70 0.74 -10.97
C ALA A 279 5.72 0.90 -9.83
N PHE A 280 6.47 2.00 -9.91
CA PHE A 280 7.41 2.40 -8.87
C PHE A 280 7.14 3.83 -8.40
N ASN A 281 7.67 4.18 -7.22
CA ASN A 281 7.72 5.55 -6.74
C ASN A 281 9.11 5.85 -6.17
N THR A 282 9.56 7.10 -6.22
CA THR A 282 10.84 7.54 -5.65
C THR A 282 10.65 8.55 -4.53
N PHE A 283 11.55 8.50 -3.56
CA PHE A 283 11.50 9.36 -2.37
C PHE A 283 12.90 9.79 -1.99
N TYR A 284 13.00 10.98 -1.39
CA TYR A 284 14.19 11.42 -0.69
C TYR A 284 13.80 12.18 0.59
N GLY A 285 14.53 11.95 1.66
CA GLY A 285 14.24 12.58 2.95
C GLY A 285 12.84 12.25 3.47
N GLY A 286 12.32 11.05 3.17
CA GLY A 286 10.96 10.63 3.52
C GLY A 286 9.83 11.33 2.75
N LYS A 287 10.15 12.10 1.70
CA LYS A 287 9.18 12.81 0.84
C LYS A 287 9.20 12.22 -0.57
N ALA A 288 8.01 12.06 -1.14
CA ALA A 288 7.85 11.55 -2.50
C ALA A 288 8.37 12.55 -3.55
N ILE A 289 8.88 12.02 -4.67
CA ILE A 289 9.32 12.79 -5.84
C ILE A 289 8.53 12.33 -7.05
N PHE A 290 8.92 11.22 -7.73
CA PHE A 290 8.02 10.57 -8.69
C PHE A 290 7.06 9.69 -7.91
N TYR A 291 5.77 10.00 -8.01
CA TYR A 291 4.77 9.38 -7.15
C TYR A 291 3.44 9.19 -7.86
N SER A 292 2.69 8.18 -7.46
CA SER A 292 1.33 7.94 -7.94
C SER A 292 0.45 9.19 -7.80
N SER A 293 -0.22 9.56 -8.88
CA SER A 293 -0.97 10.80 -8.99
C SER A 293 -2.47 10.61 -8.66
N GLY A 294 -3.21 11.71 -8.62
CA GLY A 294 -4.65 11.73 -8.37
C GLY A 294 -5.03 11.82 -6.90
N HIS A 295 -6.33 11.83 -6.68
CA HIS A 295 -6.94 12.02 -5.36
C HIS A 295 -8.07 11.02 -5.15
N ARG A 296 -8.20 10.50 -3.94
CA ARG A 296 -9.33 9.66 -3.60
C ARG A 296 -10.57 10.52 -3.31
N THR A 297 -11.33 10.86 -4.33
CA THR A 297 -12.60 11.59 -4.22
C THR A 297 -13.75 10.69 -3.78
N GLY A 298 -13.74 9.44 -4.22
CA GLY A 298 -14.70 8.41 -3.85
C GLY A 298 -14.14 7.01 -4.01
N PHE A 299 -14.99 6.03 -4.30
CA PHE A 299 -14.56 4.66 -4.59
C PHE A 299 -14.75 4.28 -6.05
N THR A 300 -15.83 4.77 -6.66
CA THR A 300 -16.25 4.47 -8.04
C THR A 300 -16.70 5.71 -8.81
N ASP A 301 -16.37 6.91 -8.34
CA ASP A 301 -16.58 8.13 -9.13
C ASP A 301 -15.61 8.20 -10.31
N ASP A 302 -15.92 9.03 -11.29
CA ASP A 302 -15.19 9.11 -12.56
C ASP A 302 -13.70 9.41 -12.38
N HIS A 303 -13.34 10.35 -11.50
CA HIS A 303 -11.93 10.62 -11.22
C HIS A 303 -11.25 9.42 -10.59
N CYS A 304 -11.90 8.77 -9.63
CA CYS A 304 -11.34 7.59 -8.98
C CYS A 304 -11.12 6.46 -10.00
N MET A 305 -12.08 6.18 -10.87
CA MET A 305 -12.00 5.04 -11.79
C MET A 305 -11.12 5.32 -13.02
N TYR A 306 -11.21 6.51 -13.60
CA TYR A 306 -10.56 6.81 -14.89
C TYR A 306 -9.22 7.53 -14.76
N SER A 307 -8.88 8.06 -13.58
CA SER A 307 -7.60 8.69 -13.29
C SER A 307 -6.88 7.99 -12.14
N TYR A 308 -7.38 8.09 -10.91
CA TYR A 308 -6.67 7.71 -9.69
C TYR A 308 -6.36 6.20 -9.55
N ARG A 309 -7.34 5.32 -9.83
CA ARG A 309 -7.15 3.86 -9.79
C ARG A 309 -6.53 3.29 -11.05
N ASN A 310 -6.49 4.07 -12.10
CA ASN A 310 -6.11 3.69 -13.43
C ASN A 310 -4.57 3.73 -13.59
N THR A 311 -4.02 2.87 -14.43
CA THR A 311 -2.56 2.79 -14.69
C THR A 311 -1.97 4.13 -15.12
N ARG A 312 -2.76 4.98 -15.78
CA ARG A 312 -2.33 6.33 -16.21
C ARG A 312 -1.99 7.30 -15.09
N ALA A 313 -2.28 6.94 -13.83
CA ALA A 313 -1.88 7.71 -12.65
C ALA A 313 -0.57 7.23 -12.01
N HIS A 314 0.06 6.20 -12.58
CA HIS A 314 1.18 5.51 -11.95
C HIS A 314 2.41 5.46 -12.85
N ASN A 315 3.61 5.43 -12.27
CA ASN A 315 4.88 5.35 -13.00
C ASN A 315 5.06 3.93 -13.58
N SER A 316 4.32 3.61 -14.62
CA SER A 316 4.24 2.32 -15.29
C SER A 316 4.18 2.51 -16.81
N ILE A 317 3.61 1.55 -17.53
CA ILE A 317 3.49 1.58 -19.01
C ILE A 317 2.01 1.60 -19.41
N LEU A 318 1.65 2.34 -20.48
CA LEU A 318 0.40 2.12 -21.20
C LEU A 318 0.70 1.45 -22.54
N VAL A 319 -0.23 0.63 -23.01
CA VAL A 319 -0.16 -0.10 -24.28
C VAL A 319 -1.27 0.41 -25.20
N ASN A 320 -0.95 1.12 -26.29
CA ASN A 320 -1.95 1.86 -27.11
C ASN A 320 -2.86 2.77 -26.25
N GLY A 321 -2.32 3.39 -25.19
CA GLY A 321 -3.12 4.16 -24.24
C GLY A 321 -3.99 3.32 -23.30
N MET A 322 -3.99 1.98 -23.43
CA MET A 322 -4.76 1.07 -22.59
C MET A 322 -4.13 0.87 -21.23
N THR A 323 -4.98 0.72 -20.23
CA THR A 323 -4.66 0.52 -18.82
C THR A 323 -4.77 -0.95 -18.42
N GLN A 324 -4.32 -1.27 -17.23
CA GLN A 324 -4.47 -2.60 -16.63
C GLN A 324 -5.91 -2.85 -16.19
N LYS A 325 -6.29 -4.13 -16.12
CA LYS A 325 -7.60 -4.58 -15.64
C LYS A 325 -7.85 -4.14 -14.20
N ILE A 326 -9.09 -3.92 -13.87
CA ILE A 326 -9.55 -3.77 -12.49
C ILE A 326 -10.05 -5.13 -12.01
N GLY A 327 -9.55 -5.59 -10.87
CA GLY A 327 -9.86 -6.91 -10.28
C GLY A 327 -8.62 -7.76 -10.08
N THR A 328 -8.81 -8.98 -9.60
CA THR A 328 -7.75 -9.98 -9.39
C THR A 328 -7.15 -10.46 -10.70
N GLU A 329 -7.90 -10.41 -11.78
CA GLU A 329 -7.51 -10.87 -13.10
C GLU A 329 -6.43 -10.00 -13.75
N GLY A 330 -6.24 -8.77 -13.24
CA GLY A 330 -5.19 -7.83 -13.65
C GLY A 330 -3.93 -7.95 -12.78
N TYR A 331 -3.39 -9.14 -12.64
CA TYR A 331 -2.30 -9.44 -11.73
C TYR A 331 -0.90 -9.34 -12.39
N GLY A 332 0.07 -9.20 -11.53
CA GLY A 332 1.49 -9.39 -11.80
C GLY A 332 2.12 -10.20 -10.68
N TRP A 333 3.42 -10.41 -10.70
CA TRP A 333 4.18 -11.03 -9.60
C TRP A 333 5.63 -10.59 -9.64
N ILE A 334 6.37 -10.90 -8.56
CA ILE A 334 7.83 -10.72 -8.48
C ILE A 334 8.49 -12.11 -8.54
N PRO A 335 8.83 -12.63 -9.71
CA PRO A 335 9.38 -13.97 -9.88
C PRO A 335 10.83 -14.11 -9.39
N ARG A 336 11.59 -13.03 -9.32
CA ARG A 336 13.00 -13.02 -8.93
C ARG A 336 13.35 -11.76 -8.16
N TRP A 337 14.17 -11.93 -7.12
CA TRP A 337 14.71 -10.81 -6.33
C TRP A 337 16.02 -11.23 -5.66
N TYR A 338 16.78 -10.23 -5.23
CA TYR A 338 18.00 -10.39 -4.46
C TYR A 338 18.16 -9.19 -3.52
N GLU A 339 18.29 -9.45 -2.22
CA GLU A 339 18.43 -8.46 -1.16
C GLU A 339 19.90 -8.44 -0.67
N GLY A 340 20.82 -7.99 -1.54
CA GLY A 340 22.26 -7.98 -1.24
C GLY A 340 22.73 -6.62 -0.73
N GLU A 341 23.94 -6.61 -0.13
CA GLU A 341 24.53 -5.40 0.46
C GLU A 341 25.06 -4.41 -0.58
N LYS A 342 25.63 -4.89 -1.69
CA LYS A 342 26.18 -4.05 -2.76
C LYS A 342 25.19 -3.77 -3.87
N ILE A 343 24.34 -4.74 -4.17
CA ILE A 343 23.31 -4.65 -5.20
C ILE A 343 22.06 -5.28 -4.63
N ALA A 344 20.92 -4.61 -4.77
CA ALA A 344 19.62 -5.22 -4.61
C ALA A 344 18.91 -5.27 -5.97
N TYR A 345 18.11 -6.30 -6.19
CA TYR A 345 17.44 -6.56 -7.46
C TYR A 345 16.05 -7.11 -7.25
N MET A 346 15.11 -6.66 -8.08
CA MET A 346 13.79 -7.29 -8.22
C MET A 346 13.30 -7.17 -9.66
N VAL A 347 12.54 -8.17 -10.11
CA VAL A 347 11.84 -8.12 -11.39
C VAL A 347 10.36 -8.38 -11.18
N GLY A 348 9.53 -7.51 -11.74
CA GLY A 348 8.09 -7.70 -11.81
C GLY A 348 7.67 -8.15 -13.21
N ASP A 349 6.75 -9.09 -13.28
CA ASP A 349 6.10 -9.52 -14.51
C ASP A 349 4.62 -9.12 -14.46
N ALA A 350 4.21 -8.21 -15.33
CA ALA A 350 2.86 -7.69 -15.48
C ALA A 350 2.21 -8.10 -16.80
N SER A 351 2.69 -9.18 -17.42
CA SER A 351 2.22 -9.64 -18.74
C SER A 351 0.72 -9.97 -18.77
N ASN A 352 0.13 -10.34 -17.63
CA ASN A 352 -1.29 -10.65 -17.51
C ASN A 352 -2.17 -9.47 -17.05
N ALA A 353 -1.56 -8.31 -16.78
CA ALA A 353 -2.28 -7.21 -16.15
C ALA A 353 -3.27 -6.51 -17.11
N TYR A 354 -3.00 -6.48 -18.40
CA TYR A 354 -3.77 -5.72 -19.39
C TYR A 354 -4.93 -6.51 -19.99
N GLY A 355 -5.94 -5.79 -20.47
CA GLY A 355 -7.09 -6.35 -21.16
C GLY A 355 -8.43 -5.80 -20.68
N LYS A 356 -9.52 -6.40 -21.15
CA LYS A 356 -10.89 -6.08 -20.71
C LYS A 356 -11.07 -6.40 -19.23
N VAL A 357 -11.89 -5.62 -18.54
CA VAL A 357 -12.34 -5.93 -17.19
C VAL A 357 -13.34 -7.09 -17.26
N THR A 358 -13.01 -8.19 -16.58
CA THR A 358 -13.80 -9.44 -16.59
C THR A 358 -14.31 -9.80 -15.17
N SER A 359 -13.85 -9.11 -14.15
CA SER A 359 -14.25 -9.33 -12.76
C SER A 359 -15.75 -9.11 -12.56
N PRO A 360 -16.54 -10.14 -12.19
CA PRO A 360 -17.99 -9.98 -11.98
C PRO A 360 -18.32 -8.92 -10.94
N LEU A 361 -17.49 -8.83 -9.89
CA LEU A 361 -17.64 -7.83 -8.84
C LEU A 361 -17.48 -6.40 -9.38
N TRP A 362 -16.46 -6.17 -10.22
CA TRP A 362 -16.20 -4.83 -10.77
C TRP A 362 -17.16 -4.47 -11.88
N LEU A 363 -17.60 -5.43 -12.70
CA LEU A 363 -18.66 -5.23 -13.68
C LEU A 363 -19.97 -4.81 -12.98
N LYS A 364 -20.35 -5.52 -11.90
CA LYS A 364 -21.54 -5.14 -11.12
C LYS A 364 -21.41 -3.78 -10.44
N ARG A 365 -20.25 -3.44 -9.93
CA ARG A 365 -19.98 -2.10 -9.38
C ARG A 365 -20.05 -1.02 -10.45
N GLY A 366 -19.53 -1.30 -11.65
CA GLY A 366 -19.60 -0.39 -12.79
C GLY A 366 -21.05 -0.11 -13.19
N GLU A 367 -21.87 -1.15 -13.31
CA GLU A 367 -23.30 -1.03 -13.56
C GLU A 367 -24.00 -0.11 -12.53
N LEU A 368 -23.71 -0.32 -11.23
CA LEU A 368 -24.33 0.46 -10.14
C LEU A 368 -23.83 1.91 -10.06
N SER A 369 -22.61 2.20 -10.49
CA SER A 369 -21.99 3.53 -10.40
C SER A 369 -22.01 4.30 -11.73
N GLY A 370 -22.42 3.68 -12.84
CA GLY A 370 -22.31 4.25 -14.17
C GLY A 370 -20.91 4.19 -14.77
N THR A 371 -19.95 3.48 -14.15
CA THR A 371 -18.60 3.32 -14.67
C THR A 371 -18.60 2.46 -15.93
N GLN A 372 -17.98 2.94 -17.00
CA GLN A 372 -17.90 2.25 -18.29
C GLN A 372 -16.47 1.71 -18.50
N TYR A 373 -16.34 0.44 -18.82
CA TYR A 373 -15.06 -0.22 -19.12
C TYR A 373 -14.92 -0.38 -20.65
N THR A 374 -14.66 0.73 -21.32
CA THR A 374 -14.58 0.81 -22.80
C THR A 374 -13.16 1.14 -23.27
N PRO A 375 -12.84 0.94 -24.57
CA PRO A 375 -11.55 1.34 -25.14
C PRO A 375 -11.22 2.83 -24.91
N GLU A 376 -12.19 3.73 -25.03
CA GLU A 376 -12.01 5.18 -24.83
C GLU A 376 -11.66 5.52 -23.37
N LYS A 377 -12.03 4.64 -22.44
CA LYS A 377 -11.69 4.74 -21.01
C LYS A 377 -10.41 3.98 -20.65
N GLY A 378 -9.86 3.20 -21.59
CA GLY A 378 -8.58 2.52 -21.46
C GLY A 378 -8.65 0.99 -21.29
N TRP A 379 -9.79 0.34 -21.53
CA TRP A 379 -9.92 -1.11 -21.42
C TRP A 379 -10.36 -1.74 -22.75
N ASP A 380 -9.47 -2.54 -23.33
CA ASP A 380 -9.71 -3.25 -24.60
C ASP A 380 -9.06 -4.64 -24.55
N GLU A 381 -9.06 -5.36 -25.66
CA GLU A 381 -8.40 -6.66 -25.78
C GLU A 381 -6.92 -6.59 -25.39
N ASN A 382 -6.45 -7.65 -24.76
CA ASN A 382 -5.05 -7.73 -24.37
C ASN A 382 -4.14 -7.89 -25.60
N LYS A 383 -3.37 -6.86 -25.89
CA LYS A 383 -2.38 -6.82 -26.98
C LYS A 383 -0.96 -7.12 -26.53
N LEU A 384 -0.78 -7.49 -25.27
CA LEU A 384 0.51 -7.72 -24.63
C LEU A 384 0.86 -9.21 -24.61
N ASN A 385 2.10 -9.54 -24.99
CA ASN A 385 2.74 -10.82 -24.74
C ASN A 385 3.60 -10.76 -23.47
N MET A 386 4.37 -9.68 -23.31
CA MET A 386 5.32 -9.56 -22.20
C MET A 386 5.44 -8.11 -21.74
N PHE A 387 5.42 -7.92 -20.41
CA PHE A 387 5.89 -6.73 -19.73
C PHE A 387 6.63 -7.14 -18.45
N ARG A 388 7.96 -7.13 -18.53
CA ARG A 388 8.84 -7.30 -17.36
C ARG A 388 9.57 -6.01 -17.07
N ARG A 389 9.60 -5.64 -15.79
CA ARG A 389 10.37 -4.51 -15.28
C ARG A 389 11.40 -5.01 -14.30
N HIS A 390 12.65 -4.80 -14.62
CA HIS A 390 13.79 -5.08 -13.76
C HIS A 390 14.18 -3.81 -13.02
N ILE A 391 14.46 -3.91 -11.73
CA ILE A 391 14.94 -2.79 -10.91
C ILE A 391 16.16 -3.25 -10.16
N ILE A 392 17.24 -2.47 -10.29
CA ILE A 392 18.53 -2.71 -9.62
C ILE A 392 18.86 -1.46 -8.82
N GLN A 393 19.18 -1.64 -7.54
CA GLN A 393 19.78 -0.60 -6.70
C GLN A 393 21.30 -0.77 -6.71
N LEU A 394 22.03 0.32 -6.95
CA LEU A 394 23.49 0.34 -6.96
C LEU A 394 24.02 0.83 -5.60
N GLY A 395 24.15 -0.09 -4.66
CA GLY A 395 24.61 0.20 -3.30
C GLY A 395 23.77 1.29 -2.62
N SER A 396 24.40 2.12 -1.81
CA SER A 396 23.80 3.26 -1.13
C SER A 396 23.92 4.59 -1.90
N THR A 397 24.13 4.53 -3.23
CA THR A 397 24.36 5.73 -4.06
C THR A 397 23.12 6.57 -4.31
N GLY A 398 21.92 6.01 -4.16
CA GLY A 398 20.65 6.60 -4.57
C GLY A 398 20.34 6.39 -6.06
N VAL A 399 21.14 5.58 -6.75
CA VAL A 399 20.92 5.23 -8.15
C VAL A 399 20.14 3.93 -8.25
N PHE A 400 19.04 3.98 -8.99
CA PHE A 400 18.22 2.83 -9.36
C PHE A 400 18.20 2.68 -10.87
N VAL A 401 18.50 1.49 -11.37
CA VAL A 401 18.43 1.17 -12.80
C VAL A 401 17.14 0.42 -13.05
N ILE A 402 16.30 0.94 -13.94
CA ILE A 402 15.00 0.37 -14.29
C ILE A 402 15.07 -0.04 -15.76
N TYR A 403 14.84 -1.32 -16.06
CA TYR A 403 14.85 -1.83 -17.41
C TYR A 403 13.55 -2.56 -17.73
N ASP A 404 12.87 -2.10 -18.79
CA ASP A 404 11.60 -2.65 -19.26
C ASP A 404 11.79 -3.48 -20.51
N GLU A 405 11.31 -4.73 -20.44
CA GLU A 405 11.16 -5.62 -21.58
C GLU A 405 9.68 -5.68 -21.98
N LEU A 406 9.39 -5.19 -23.19
CA LEU A 406 8.04 -5.09 -23.71
C LEU A 406 7.91 -5.84 -25.02
N GLU A 407 6.87 -6.68 -25.15
CA GLU A 407 6.50 -7.40 -26.36
C GLU A 407 4.98 -7.41 -26.54
N GLY A 408 4.53 -6.93 -27.69
CA GLY A 408 3.14 -6.97 -28.12
C GLY A 408 2.84 -8.18 -29.01
N LYS A 409 1.59 -8.57 -29.09
CA LYS A 409 1.08 -9.53 -30.08
C LYS A 409 1.17 -8.97 -31.50
N GLU A 410 1.07 -7.67 -31.62
CA GLU A 410 1.17 -6.86 -32.83
C GLU A 410 1.98 -5.59 -32.56
N ALA A 411 2.18 -4.74 -33.58
CA ALA A 411 2.78 -3.43 -33.38
C ALA A 411 1.81 -2.52 -32.60
N VAL A 412 2.28 -1.98 -31.46
CA VAL A 412 1.54 -1.11 -30.55
C VAL A 412 2.42 0.07 -30.14
N THR A 413 1.82 1.14 -29.64
CA THR A 413 2.54 2.21 -28.97
C THR A 413 2.75 1.85 -27.48
N TRP A 414 3.92 2.21 -26.95
CA TRP A 414 4.30 2.01 -25.56
C TRP A 414 4.53 3.37 -24.91
N SER A 415 3.77 3.70 -23.88
CA SER A 415 3.95 4.98 -23.18
C SER A 415 4.57 4.73 -21.79
N TYR A 416 5.81 5.16 -21.61
CA TYR A 416 6.47 5.23 -20.31
C TYR A 416 5.99 6.45 -19.55
N LEU A 417 5.57 6.28 -18.29
CA LEU A 417 4.91 7.33 -17.50
C LEU A 417 5.74 7.73 -16.28
N LEU A 418 5.81 9.03 -16.01
CA LEU A 418 6.28 9.60 -14.75
C LEU A 418 5.31 10.67 -14.25
N HIS A 419 5.17 10.78 -12.92
CA HIS A 419 4.24 11.73 -12.29
C HIS A 419 4.91 12.42 -11.12
N THR A 420 4.63 13.72 -10.96
CA THR A 420 4.94 14.48 -9.74
C THR A 420 3.67 15.12 -9.19
N VAL A 421 3.62 15.27 -7.87
CA VAL A 421 2.41 15.74 -7.16
C VAL A 421 2.59 17.08 -6.46
N GLU A 422 3.82 17.52 -6.23
CA GLU A 422 4.13 18.75 -5.49
C GLU A 422 4.66 19.89 -6.36
N LEU A 423 5.47 19.55 -7.35
CA LEU A 423 6.16 20.50 -8.24
C LEU A 423 6.14 19.98 -9.67
N PRO A 424 6.18 20.86 -10.69
CA PRO A 424 6.31 20.45 -12.09
C PRO A 424 7.64 19.71 -12.33
N MET A 425 7.66 18.89 -13.39
CA MET A 425 8.87 18.24 -13.88
C MET A 425 9.58 19.13 -14.90
N GLU A 426 10.91 19.04 -14.95
CA GLU A 426 11.75 19.61 -16.00
C GLU A 426 12.10 18.51 -17.01
N ILE A 427 11.96 18.80 -18.30
CA ILE A 427 12.24 17.84 -19.39
C ILE A 427 13.33 18.44 -20.30
N GLN A 428 14.33 17.63 -20.60
CA GLN A 428 15.39 17.93 -21.57
C GLN A 428 15.46 16.77 -22.59
N GLU A 429 15.18 17.07 -23.85
CA GLU A 429 15.35 16.12 -24.93
C GLU A 429 16.78 16.25 -25.49
N LEU A 430 17.57 15.19 -25.39
CA LEU A 430 18.92 15.07 -25.91
C LEU A 430 18.92 14.10 -27.11
N THR A 431 20.05 13.96 -27.77
CA THR A 431 20.13 13.16 -29.02
C THR A 431 19.68 11.71 -28.83
N ASP A 432 20.10 11.07 -27.73
CA ASP A 432 19.87 9.65 -27.48
C ASP A 432 19.17 9.38 -26.14
N GLU A 433 18.77 10.43 -25.43
CA GLU A 433 18.10 10.29 -24.13
C GLU A 433 17.08 11.41 -23.88
N VAL A 434 16.12 11.11 -23.03
CA VAL A 434 15.23 12.12 -22.44
C VAL A 434 15.54 12.20 -20.96
N LYS A 435 15.97 13.38 -20.50
CA LYS A 435 16.22 13.64 -19.08
C LYS A 435 14.97 14.28 -18.46
N VAL A 436 14.42 13.64 -17.42
CA VAL A 436 13.25 14.13 -16.67
C VAL A 436 13.65 14.34 -15.23
N THR A 437 13.53 15.56 -14.73
CA THR A 437 13.88 15.92 -13.35
C THR A 437 12.61 16.21 -12.55
N GLY A 438 12.36 15.41 -11.53
CA GLY A 438 11.34 15.63 -10.51
C GLY A 438 11.96 16.17 -9.22
N ARG A 439 11.20 16.99 -8.50
CA ARG A 439 11.62 17.59 -7.21
C ARG A 439 10.50 17.51 -6.18
N ASN A 440 10.86 17.46 -4.91
CA ASN A 440 9.92 17.72 -3.82
C ASN A 440 10.26 19.04 -3.10
N LYS A 441 9.32 19.54 -2.30
CA LYS A 441 9.49 20.82 -1.57
C LYS A 441 10.51 20.77 -0.42
N ALA A 442 11.08 19.61 -0.15
CA ALA A 442 12.07 19.41 0.92
C ALA A 442 13.50 19.24 0.39
N GLY A 443 13.76 19.63 -0.87
CA GLY A 443 15.09 19.56 -1.48
C GLY A 443 15.46 18.20 -2.07
N GLY A 444 14.52 17.23 -2.12
CA GLY A 444 14.74 15.96 -2.79
C GLY A 444 14.62 16.09 -4.31
N ILE A 445 15.50 15.41 -5.03
CA ILE A 445 15.61 15.41 -6.50
C ILE A 445 15.66 13.96 -6.98
N SER A 446 14.91 13.65 -8.05
CA SER A 446 15.08 12.43 -8.83
C SER A 446 15.27 12.80 -10.30
N VAL A 447 16.37 12.37 -10.88
CA VAL A 447 16.70 12.59 -12.29
C VAL A 447 16.58 11.26 -13.02
N ALA A 448 15.64 11.17 -13.94
CA ALA A 448 15.44 10.00 -14.81
C ALA A 448 16.18 10.24 -16.13
N HIS A 449 17.25 9.51 -16.38
CA HIS A 449 17.91 9.40 -17.68
C HIS A 449 17.24 8.26 -18.46
N LEU A 450 16.31 8.60 -19.34
CA LEU A 450 15.47 7.65 -20.07
C LEU A 450 16.01 7.40 -21.48
N PHE A 451 16.33 6.14 -21.77
CA PHE A 451 16.73 5.64 -23.09
C PHE A 451 15.66 4.70 -23.64
N SER A 452 15.38 4.80 -24.91
CA SER A 452 14.42 3.93 -25.61
C SER A 452 15.07 3.23 -26.80
N SER A 453 14.64 2.00 -27.08
CA SER A 453 15.05 1.25 -28.27
C SER A 453 14.29 1.69 -29.54
N ALA A 454 13.22 2.45 -29.40
CA ALA A 454 12.41 2.99 -30.48
C ALA A 454 12.31 4.52 -30.34
N LYS A 455 12.07 5.20 -31.47
CA LYS A 455 11.80 6.64 -31.46
C LYS A 455 10.57 6.94 -30.59
N THR A 456 10.66 7.97 -29.74
CA THR A 456 9.59 8.39 -28.85
C THR A 456 9.20 9.85 -29.07
N GLU A 457 7.96 10.16 -28.73
CA GLU A 457 7.45 11.53 -28.58
C GLU A 457 7.16 11.78 -27.10
N GLN A 458 7.51 12.96 -26.63
CA GLN A 458 7.33 13.38 -25.25
C GLN A 458 6.11 14.28 -25.11
N ALA A 459 5.37 14.07 -24.04
CA ALA A 459 4.29 14.99 -23.65
C ALA A 459 4.29 15.19 -22.13
N MET A 460 3.92 16.38 -21.70
CA MET A 460 3.64 16.69 -20.29
C MET A 460 2.33 17.47 -20.20
N VAL A 461 1.47 17.02 -19.32
CA VAL A 461 0.20 17.68 -19.01
C VAL A 461 0.06 17.86 -17.51
N ASP A 462 -0.63 18.92 -17.08
CA ASP A 462 -0.91 19.23 -15.68
C ASP A 462 -2.39 19.00 -15.32
N THR A 463 -3.11 18.25 -16.16
CA THR A 463 -4.52 17.94 -15.98
C THR A 463 -4.75 16.44 -15.91
N PHE A 464 -5.77 16.02 -15.17
CA PHE A 464 -6.20 14.63 -15.11
C PHE A 464 -7.04 14.26 -16.32
N PHE A 465 -6.99 13.01 -16.75
CA PHE A 465 -7.90 12.45 -17.76
C PHE A 465 -9.37 12.67 -17.37
N CYS A 466 -9.67 12.52 -16.08
CA CYS A 466 -10.94 12.89 -15.49
C CYS A 466 -10.67 13.72 -14.24
N ALA A 467 -11.10 14.98 -14.22
CA ALA A 467 -10.80 15.92 -13.14
C ALA A 467 -11.45 15.49 -11.80
N PRO A 468 -10.77 15.67 -10.66
CA PRO A 468 -11.37 15.43 -9.36
C PRO A 468 -12.42 16.51 -9.03
N THR A 469 -13.52 16.09 -8.43
CA THR A 469 -14.58 16.97 -7.98
C THR A 469 -14.88 16.74 -6.51
N ASN A 470 -15.18 17.81 -5.77
CA ASN A 470 -15.62 17.70 -4.38
C ASN A 470 -17.14 17.48 -4.30
N TRP A 471 -17.66 16.47 -5.00
CA TRP A 471 -19.08 16.18 -5.13
C TRP A 471 -19.76 15.79 -3.81
N LYS A 472 -18.98 15.36 -2.81
CA LYS A 472 -19.47 15.08 -1.45
C LYS A 472 -19.49 16.31 -0.54
N ASN A 473 -19.12 17.47 -1.03
CA ASN A 473 -18.97 18.70 -0.25
C ASN A 473 -18.10 18.51 1.01
N VAL A 474 -17.01 17.75 0.88
CA VAL A 474 -16.10 17.51 1.98
C VAL A 474 -15.37 18.81 2.35
N THR A 475 -15.30 19.08 3.64
CA THR A 475 -14.53 20.20 4.19
C THR A 475 -13.31 19.72 4.95
N ASN A 476 -12.27 20.53 5.00
CA ASN A 476 -11.09 20.30 5.83
C ASN A 476 -11.40 20.60 7.32
N ALA A 477 -10.40 20.42 8.19
CA ALA A 477 -10.53 20.68 9.62
C ALA A 477 -10.91 22.14 9.97
N GLN A 478 -10.68 23.09 9.05
CA GLN A 478 -11.03 24.51 9.18
C GLN A 478 -12.39 24.85 8.56
N GLY A 479 -13.19 23.85 8.16
CA GLY A 479 -14.49 24.04 7.54
C GLY A 479 -14.48 24.55 6.10
N LYS A 480 -13.30 24.66 5.45
CA LYS A 480 -13.16 25.08 4.06
C LYS A 480 -13.32 23.89 3.13
N ALA A 481 -13.99 24.10 1.98
CA ALA A 481 -14.13 23.07 0.95
C ALA A 481 -12.77 22.52 0.52
N VAL A 482 -12.65 21.19 0.47
CA VAL A 482 -11.45 20.53 -0.01
C VAL A 482 -11.27 20.83 -1.49
N LYS A 483 -10.08 21.30 -1.86
CA LYS A 483 -9.64 21.49 -3.23
C LYS A 483 -8.67 20.38 -3.61
N TYR A 484 -8.76 19.97 -4.84
CA TYR A 484 -7.91 18.93 -5.43
C TYR A 484 -6.99 19.60 -6.47
N PRO A 485 -5.72 19.92 -6.14
CA PRO A 485 -4.79 20.50 -7.09
C PRO A 485 -4.49 19.53 -8.24
N ASN A 486 -4.14 20.07 -9.40
CA ASN A 486 -3.61 19.28 -10.50
C ASN A 486 -2.24 18.69 -10.15
N HIS A 487 -1.90 17.59 -10.82
CA HIS A 487 -0.59 16.95 -10.77
C HIS A 487 0.02 16.98 -12.18
N TRP A 488 1.31 16.72 -12.29
CA TRP A 488 2.04 16.71 -13.57
C TRP A 488 2.24 15.28 -14.04
N HIS A 489 1.98 15.06 -15.32
CA HIS A 489 1.97 13.75 -15.97
C HIS A 489 2.88 13.83 -17.20
N PHE A 490 4.02 13.15 -17.13
CA PHE A 490 4.93 12.97 -18.26
C PHE A 490 4.65 11.64 -18.94
N SER A 491 4.74 11.63 -20.27
CA SER A 491 4.77 10.40 -21.07
C SER A 491 5.83 10.47 -22.15
N SER A 492 6.54 9.35 -22.36
CA SER A 492 7.41 9.10 -23.50
C SER A 492 6.82 7.93 -24.29
N THR A 493 6.24 8.23 -25.46
CA THR A 493 5.44 7.27 -26.23
C THR A 493 6.15 6.88 -27.52
N THR A 494 6.34 5.58 -27.75
CA THR A 494 7.01 5.06 -28.95
C THR A 494 6.14 5.21 -30.19
N VAL A 495 6.78 5.27 -31.37
CA VAL A 495 6.11 4.89 -32.61
C VAL A 495 5.61 3.43 -32.50
N PRO A 496 4.57 3.02 -33.25
CA PRO A 496 4.09 1.63 -33.22
C PRO A 496 5.21 0.62 -33.48
N CYS A 497 5.45 -0.29 -32.56
CA CYS A 497 6.44 -1.36 -32.68
C CYS A 497 6.01 -2.59 -31.89
N LYS A 498 6.42 -3.78 -32.35
CA LYS A 498 6.07 -5.04 -31.68
C LYS A 498 6.86 -5.25 -30.39
N THR A 499 8.11 -4.79 -30.35
CA THR A 499 8.97 -4.87 -29.18
C THR A 499 9.53 -3.50 -28.84
N ALA A 500 9.61 -3.20 -27.56
CA ALA A 500 10.29 -2.01 -27.06
C ALA A 500 11.13 -2.34 -25.82
N ARG A 501 12.16 -1.52 -25.61
CA ARG A 501 12.98 -1.54 -24.39
C ARG A 501 13.11 -0.11 -23.91
N PHE A 502 12.80 0.10 -22.64
CA PHE A 502 13.15 1.33 -21.95
C PHE A 502 14.22 1.01 -20.90
N LEU A 503 15.21 1.86 -20.81
CA LEU A 503 16.22 1.82 -19.78
C LEU A 503 16.24 3.18 -19.12
N THR A 504 16.00 3.22 -17.80
CA THR A 504 16.02 4.43 -17.00
C THR A 504 17.11 4.30 -15.96
N VAL A 505 18.06 5.23 -15.94
CA VAL A 505 18.97 5.42 -14.81
C VAL A 505 18.35 6.54 -13.96
N MET A 506 17.86 6.17 -12.79
CA MET A 506 17.20 7.06 -11.85
C MET A 506 18.18 7.46 -10.75
N ASP A 507 18.65 8.70 -10.77
CA ASP A 507 19.49 9.27 -9.72
C ASP A 507 18.63 10.04 -8.72
N THR A 508 18.54 9.54 -7.48
CA THR A 508 17.70 10.13 -6.43
C THR A 508 18.56 10.60 -5.26
N HIS A 509 18.50 11.90 -4.95
CA HIS A 509 19.38 12.54 -3.97
C HIS A 509 18.79 13.84 -3.39
N GLY A 510 19.50 14.45 -2.43
CA GLY A 510 19.22 15.79 -1.93
C GLY A 510 19.89 16.87 -2.78
N ASP A 511 19.47 18.10 -2.62
CA ASP A 511 20.00 19.30 -3.29
C ASP A 511 21.45 19.64 -2.92
N ASN A 512 22.01 18.98 -1.89
CA ASN A 512 23.39 19.12 -1.44
C ASN A 512 24.41 18.28 -2.24
N ARG A 513 23.96 17.50 -3.21
CA ARG A 513 24.78 16.68 -4.09
C ARG A 513 24.45 16.98 -5.57
N PRO A 514 25.44 17.11 -6.45
CA PRO A 514 25.17 17.23 -7.89
C PRO A 514 24.61 15.91 -8.46
N ASP A 515 23.90 16.02 -9.58
CA ASP A 515 23.46 14.87 -10.38
C ASP A 515 24.66 14.01 -10.75
N MET A 516 24.49 12.70 -10.71
CA MET A 516 25.52 11.78 -11.23
C MET A 516 25.59 11.89 -12.76
N GLN A 517 26.82 11.85 -13.26
CA GLN A 517 27.04 11.79 -14.69
C GLN A 517 26.67 10.38 -15.19
N VAL A 518 25.77 10.33 -16.16
CA VAL A 518 25.38 9.11 -16.88
C VAL A 518 25.91 9.19 -18.30
N VAL A 519 26.75 8.22 -18.68
CA VAL A 519 27.37 8.19 -20.02
C VAL A 519 27.04 6.85 -20.68
N ARG A 520 26.36 6.91 -21.83
CA ARG A 520 26.06 5.73 -22.63
C ARG A 520 27.05 5.61 -23.80
N LYS A 521 27.62 4.41 -23.97
CA LYS A 521 28.44 4.02 -25.11
C LYS A 521 27.96 2.68 -25.66
N GLY A 522 27.14 2.71 -26.68
CA GLY A 522 26.49 1.50 -27.21
C GLY A 522 25.57 0.85 -26.18
N ASN A 523 25.88 -0.38 -25.79
CA ASN A 523 25.16 -1.15 -24.79
C ASN A 523 25.71 -0.97 -23.37
N ILE A 524 26.72 -0.12 -23.18
CA ILE A 524 27.36 0.12 -21.88
C ILE A 524 26.90 1.48 -21.34
N ILE A 525 26.48 1.51 -20.09
CA ILE A 525 26.22 2.73 -19.35
C ILE A 525 27.17 2.82 -18.17
N GLN A 526 27.84 3.96 -18.06
CA GLN A 526 28.68 4.32 -16.92
C GLN A 526 27.92 5.28 -16.02
N VAL A 527 27.83 4.97 -14.72
CA VAL A 527 27.22 5.82 -13.70
C VAL A 527 28.17 5.86 -12.50
N GLY A 528 28.88 6.98 -12.32
CA GLY A 528 29.97 7.03 -11.33
C GLY A 528 30.96 5.86 -11.55
N ASP A 529 31.20 5.08 -10.51
CA ASP A 529 32.10 3.91 -10.56
C ASP A 529 31.42 2.63 -11.09
N TRP A 530 30.13 2.70 -11.42
CA TRP A 530 29.35 1.54 -11.88
C TRP A 530 29.33 1.46 -13.41
N THR A 531 29.49 0.24 -13.91
CA THR A 531 29.32 -0.09 -15.33
C THR A 531 28.18 -1.07 -15.49
N ILE A 532 27.20 -0.70 -16.32
CA ILE A 532 26.01 -1.49 -16.64
C ILE A 532 26.15 -1.96 -18.08
N THR A 533 26.08 -3.26 -18.32
CA THR A 533 26.23 -3.90 -19.65
C THR A 533 25.04 -4.74 -20.00
#